data_31a4803dfbc20bb609ebbe007512caa4
#
_entry.id   31a4803dfbc20bb609ebbe007512caa4
#
_cell.length_a   1.000
_cell.length_b   1.000
_cell.length_c   1.000
_cell.angle_alpha   90.00
_cell.angle_beta   90.00
_cell.angle_gamma   90.00
#
_symmetry.space_group_name_H-M   'P 1'
#
loop_
_entity.id
_entity.type
_entity.pdbx_description
1 polymer ?
#
loop_
_entity_poly.entity_id
_entity_poly.type
_entity_poly.pdbx_seq_one_letter_code
_entity_poly.pdbx_strand_id
1 'polypeptide(L)'
;MLNKKILFYFLIFLSSSQILFANYGFYRKVANTCKYYRVEIDEKKMQLTKNADGSYNFSIEMKSLRNNFEMVMLVGFISVGQAITHQESFAKKKPGYQPVIPGGTEVTVTVPVSRESTI
;
A
#
# COMPACT_ATOMS: atom_id res chain seq x y z
N MET A 1 -20.15 16.68 33.21
CA MET A 1 -18.76 17.06 32.92
C MET A 1 -17.99 15.86 32.46
N LEU A 2 -17.42 15.94 31.25
CA LEU A 2 -16.54 14.90 30.76
C LEU A 2 -15.26 14.85 31.57
N ASN A 3 -14.91 13.68 32.07
CA ASN A 3 -13.67 13.44 32.79
C ASN A 3 -12.50 13.63 31.80
N LYS A 4 -11.44 14.30 32.20
CA LYS A 4 -10.24 14.55 31.37
C LYS A 4 -9.62 13.24 30.82
N LYS A 5 -9.69 12.16 31.57
CA LYS A 5 -9.21 10.83 31.15
C LYS A 5 -10.01 10.28 29.96
N ILE A 6 -11.32 10.42 29.97
CA ILE A 6 -12.21 9.94 28.91
C ILE A 6 -11.92 10.74 27.64
N LEU A 7 -11.74 12.06 27.73
CA LEU A 7 -11.40 12.90 26.60
C LEU A 7 -10.06 12.49 25.99
N PHE A 8 -9.07 12.17 26.82
CA PHE A 8 -7.74 11.74 26.37
C PHE A 8 -7.81 10.41 25.59
N TYR A 9 -8.54 9.43 26.10
CA TYR A 9 -8.73 8.14 25.41
C TYR A 9 -9.48 8.31 24.08
N PHE A 10 -10.45 9.19 24.05
CA PHE A 10 -11.19 9.50 22.82
C PHE A 10 -10.28 10.10 21.75
N LEU A 11 -9.38 11.01 22.12
CA LEU A 11 -8.41 11.61 21.20
C LEU A 11 -7.43 10.57 20.66
N ILE A 12 -6.93 9.66 21.49
CA ILE A 12 -6.06 8.56 21.06
C ILE A 12 -6.77 7.65 20.08
N PHE A 13 -8.03 7.32 20.34
CA PHE A 13 -8.85 6.48 19.46
C PHE A 13 -9.02 7.14 18.08
N LEU A 14 -9.31 8.43 18.02
CA LEU A 14 -9.45 9.15 16.76
C LEU A 14 -8.15 9.17 15.96
N SER A 15 -7.00 9.38 16.61
CA SER A 15 -5.70 9.36 15.96
C SER A 15 -5.39 7.99 15.35
N SER A 16 -5.66 6.90 16.08
CA SER A 16 -5.47 5.53 15.60
C SER A 16 -6.37 5.22 14.42
N SER A 17 -7.63 5.65 14.45
CA SER A 17 -8.59 5.52 13.35
C SER A 17 -8.09 6.17 12.08
N GLN A 18 -7.54 7.38 12.17
CA GLN A 18 -7.02 8.12 11.02
C GLN A 18 -5.84 7.41 10.36
N ILE A 19 -4.92 6.87 11.16
CA ILE A 19 -3.77 6.12 10.66
C ILE A 19 -4.23 4.86 9.91
N LEU A 20 -5.14 4.09 10.49
CA LEU A 20 -5.70 2.89 9.87
C LEU A 20 -6.43 3.23 8.57
N PHE A 21 -7.15 4.33 8.56
CA PHE A 21 -7.89 4.79 7.37
C PHE A 21 -6.94 5.17 6.25
N ALA A 22 -5.82 5.85 6.56
CA ALA A 22 -4.82 6.24 5.58
C ALA A 22 -4.14 5.00 4.96
N ASN A 23 -3.79 4.01 5.80
CA ASN A 23 -3.21 2.75 5.33
C ASN A 23 -4.18 2.00 4.42
N TYR A 24 -5.43 1.91 4.81
CA TYR A 24 -6.48 1.28 4.01
C TYR A 24 -6.61 1.96 2.64
N GLY A 25 -6.63 3.29 2.63
CA GLY A 25 -6.70 4.07 1.40
C GLY A 25 -5.52 3.80 0.47
N PHE A 26 -4.34 3.65 1.02
CA PHE A 26 -3.14 3.31 0.26
C PHE A 26 -3.29 1.93 -0.40
N TYR A 27 -3.59 0.91 0.39
CA TYR A 27 -3.78 -0.46 -0.10
C TYR A 27 -4.86 -0.51 -1.18
N ARG A 28 -5.97 0.17 -0.94
CA ARG A 28 -7.11 0.20 -1.86
C ARG A 28 -6.71 0.80 -3.20
N LYS A 29 -5.95 1.88 -3.18
CA LYS A 29 -5.52 2.55 -4.42
C LYS A 29 -4.55 1.68 -5.21
N VAL A 30 -3.63 0.99 -4.53
CA VAL A 30 -2.73 0.03 -5.18
C VAL A 30 -3.55 -1.08 -5.84
N ALA A 31 -4.48 -1.68 -5.11
CA ALA A 31 -5.31 -2.76 -5.62
C ALA A 31 -6.14 -2.33 -6.81
N ASN A 32 -6.77 -1.17 -6.74
CA ASN A 32 -7.60 -0.63 -7.82
C ASN A 32 -6.77 -0.34 -9.08
N THR A 33 -5.56 0.17 -8.92
CA THR A 33 -4.66 0.45 -10.05
C THR A 33 -4.22 -0.85 -10.73
N CYS A 34 -3.85 -1.85 -9.96
CA CYS A 34 -3.50 -3.17 -10.50
C CYS A 34 -4.68 -3.78 -11.28
N LYS A 35 -5.88 -3.69 -10.71
CA LYS A 35 -7.10 -4.17 -11.37
C LYS A 35 -7.37 -3.43 -12.68
N TYR A 36 -7.13 -2.14 -12.71
CA TYR A 36 -7.29 -1.33 -13.92
C TYR A 36 -6.41 -1.85 -15.06
N TYR A 37 -5.18 -2.24 -14.75
CA TYR A 37 -4.25 -2.81 -15.73
C TYR A 37 -4.40 -4.32 -15.91
N ARG A 38 -5.44 -4.92 -15.31
CA ARG A 38 -5.74 -6.35 -15.38
C ARG A 38 -4.62 -7.23 -14.81
N VAL A 39 -3.96 -6.73 -13.79
CA VAL A 39 -2.95 -7.49 -13.05
C VAL A 39 -3.60 -7.97 -11.76
N GLU A 40 -3.62 -9.29 -11.57
CA GLU A 40 -4.13 -9.89 -10.35
C GLU A 40 -3.10 -9.78 -9.23
N ILE A 41 -3.56 -9.40 -8.05
CA ILE A 41 -2.72 -9.36 -6.86
C ILE A 41 -3.45 -10.06 -5.72
N ASP A 42 -2.68 -10.58 -4.79
CA ASP A 42 -3.20 -11.04 -3.52
C ASP A 42 -3.09 -9.88 -2.54
N GLU A 43 -4.22 -9.32 -2.12
CA GLU A 43 -4.25 -8.18 -1.21
C GLU A 43 -3.57 -8.48 0.14
N LYS A 44 -3.44 -9.76 0.50
CA LYS A 44 -2.73 -10.20 1.71
C LYS A 44 -1.21 -10.11 1.57
N LYS A 45 -0.73 -9.93 0.35
CA LYS A 45 0.70 -9.85 0.02
C LYS A 45 1.21 -8.42 -0.11
N MET A 46 0.41 -7.46 0.29
CA MET A 46 0.82 -6.06 0.41
C MET A 46 1.10 -5.74 1.87
N GLN A 47 2.15 -4.98 2.12
CA GLN A 47 2.49 -4.58 3.49
C GLN A 47 3.12 -3.21 3.55
N LEU A 48 2.57 -2.35 4.39
CA LEU A 48 3.20 -1.11 4.84
C LEU A 48 3.89 -1.39 6.17
N THR A 49 5.18 -1.11 6.22
CA THR A 49 5.99 -1.30 7.43
C THR A 49 6.48 0.06 7.91
N LYS A 50 6.25 0.35 9.19
CA LYS A 50 6.75 1.58 9.79
C LYS A 50 8.15 1.33 10.36
N ASN A 51 9.11 2.14 9.95
CA ASN A 51 10.49 2.07 10.42
C ASN A 51 10.64 2.78 11.77
N ALA A 52 11.76 2.56 12.44
CA ALA A 52 12.04 3.15 13.74
C ALA A 52 12.08 4.69 13.70
N ASP A 53 12.45 5.28 12.56
CA ASP A 53 12.50 6.73 12.36
C ASP A 53 11.14 7.34 12.00
N GLY A 54 10.09 6.53 11.92
CA GLY A 54 8.74 6.98 11.57
C GLY A 54 8.42 6.95 10.09
N SER A 55 9.40 6.67 9.24
CA SER A 55 9.15 6.49 7.80
C SER A 55 8.48 5.15 7.51
N TYR A 56 7.93 5.02 6.31
CA TYR A 56 7.26 3.80 5.86
C TYR A 56 7.99 3.19 4.68
N ASN A 57 7.93 1.86 4.62
CA ASN A 57 8.28 1.08 3.43
C ASN A 57 7.05 0.30 2.98
N PHE A 58 6.90 0.16 1.68
CA PHE A 58 5.82 -0.64 1.10
C PHE A 58 6.41 -1.82 0.35
N SER A 59 5.81 -2.98 0.53
CA SER A 59 6.16 -4.18 -0.23
C SER A 59 4.92 -4.82 -0.82
N ILE A 60 5.07 -5.39 -2.01
CA ILE A 60 4.01 -6.12 -2.70
C ILE A 60 4.62 -7.32 -3.43
N GLU A 61 3.98 -8.46 -3.29
CA GLU A 61 4.30 -9.65 -4.09
C GLU A 61 3.26 -9.83 -5.17
N MET A 62 3.73 -10.02 -6.39
CA MET A 62 2.90 -10.17 -7.58
C MET A 62 3.29 -11.44 -8.31
N LYS A 63 2.36 -11.99 -9.07
CA LYS A 63 2.61 -13.16 -9.91
C LYS A 63 2.51 -12.76 -11.37
N SER A 64 3.39 -13.30 -12.19
CA SER A 64 3.36 -13.04 -13.61
C SER A 64 3.69 -14.31 -14.40
N LEU A 65 3.43 -14.26 -15.69
CA LEU A 65 3.94 -15.24 -16.64
C LEU A 65 5.34 -14.81 -17.09
N ARG A 66 6.06 -15.74 -17.72
CA ARG A 66 7.42 -15.52 -18.18
C ARG A 66 7.53 -14.40 -19.23
N ASN A 67 6.49 -14.22 -20.03
CA ASN A 67 6.48 -13.24 -21.11
C ASN A 67 5.96 -11.86 -20.72
N ASN A 68 5.46 -11.69 -19.49
CA ASN A 68 4.89 -10.41 -19.08
C ASN A 68 5.38 -9.92 -17.70
N PHE A 69 6.45 -10.50 -17.17
CA PHE A 69 6.90 -10.15 -15.81
C PHE A 69 7.36 -8.68 -15.72
N GLU A 70 7.96 -8.16 -16.76
CA GLU A 70 8.41 -6.76 -16.77
C GLU A 70 7.21 -5.81 -16.71
N MET A 71 6.15 -6.11 -17.46
CA MET A 71 4.93 -5.33 -17.45
C MET A 71 4.27 -5.39 -16.07
N VAL A 72 4.21 -6.57 -15.46
CA VAL A 72 3.63 -6.73 -14.12
C VAL A 72 4.43 -5.94 -13.08
N MET A 73 5.76 -6.00 -13.14
CA MET A 73 6.63 -5.22 -12.26
C MET A 73 6.38 -3.72 -12.42
N LEU A 74 6.28 -3.25 -13.65
CA LEU A 74 6.01 -1.85 -13.94
C LEU A 74 4.67 -1.41 -13.37
N VAL A 75 3.63 -2.24 -13.52
CA VAL A 75 2.31 -1.97 -12.94
C VAL A 75 2.40 -1.88 -11.42
N GLY A 76 3.22 -2.72 -10.79
CA GLY A 76 3.47 -2.64 -9.35
C GLY A 76 3.98 -1.26 -8.94
N PHE A 77 5.01 -0.74 -9.61
CA PHE A 77 5.53 0.59 -9.33
C PHE A 77 4.55 1.71 -9.67
N ILE A 78 3.84 1.59 -10.79
CA ILE A 78 2.80 2.56 -11.16
C ILE A 78 1.72 2.62 -10.08
N SER A 79 1.29 1.48 -9.58
CA SER A 79 0.24 1.43 -8.56
C SER A 79 0.66 2.14 -7.27
N VAL A 80 1.92 1.98 -6.87
CA VAL A 80 2.46 2.69 -5.70
C VAL A 80 2.54 4.19 -5.96
N GLY A 81 3.02 4.60 -7.13
CA GLY A 81 3.06 6.01 -7.52
C GLY A 81 1.69 6.66 -7.51
N GLN A 82 0.68 5.96 -8.01
CA GLN A 82 -0.71 6.43 -7.97
C GLN A 82 -1.23 6.54 -6.53
N ALA A 83 -0.88 5.58 -5.69
CA ALA A 83 -1.29 5.61 -4.28
C ALA A 83 -0.65 6.80 -3.55
N ILE A 84 0.61 7.08 -3.80
CA ILE A 84 1.32 8.23 -3.21
C ILE A 84 0.66 9.53 -3.66
N THR A 85 0.41 9.68 -4.95
CA THR A 85 -0.25 10.87 -5.52
C THR A 85 -1.63 11.07 -4.90
N HIS A 86 -2.38 9.99 -4.73
CA HIS A 86 -3.70 10.03 -4.10
C HIS A 86 -3.60 10.50 -2.64
N GLN A 87 -2.64 9.98 -1.87
CA GLN A 87 -2.42 10.38 -0.48
C GLN A 87 -2.06 11.86 -0.38
N GLU A 88 -1.16 12.34 -1.22
CA GLU A 88 -0.76 13.75 -1.24
C GLU A 88 -1.94 14.66 -1.61
N SER A 89 -2.70 14.28 -2.62
CA SER A 89 -3.87 15.05 -3.06
C SER A 89 -4.94 15.13 -1.96
N PHE A 90 -5.19 14.01 -1.27
CA PHE A 90 -6.17 13.95 -0.21
C PHE A 90 -5.72 14.79 1.00
N ALA A 91 -4.43 14.77 1.31
CA ALA A 91 -3.87 15.58 2.40
C ALA A 91 -4.04 17.08 2.15
N LYS A 92 -3.93 17.52 0.89
CA LYS A 92 -4.15 18.92 0.52
C LYS A 92 -5.60 19.35 0.71
N LYS A 93 -6.55 18.46 0.48
CA LYS A 93 -7.98 18.74 0.55
C LYS A 93 -8.55 18.66 1.95
N LYS A 94 -7.93 17.85 2.81
CA LYS A 94 -8.46 17.58 4.15
C LYS A 94 -7.43 17.97 5.22
N PRO A 95 -7.63 19.11 5.91
CA PRO A 95 -6.73 19.51 7.00
C PRO A 95 -6.68 18.45 8.09
N GLY A 96 -5.49 18.18 8.60
CA GLY A 96 -5.29 17.20 9.64
C GLY A 96 -5.09 15.77 9.16
N TYR A 97 -5.29 15.50 7.87
CA TYR A 97 -5.01 14.18 7.31
C TYR A 97 -3.51 13.97 7.19
N GLN A 98 -3.03 12.86 7.74
CA GLN A 98 -1.62 12.50 7.64
C GLN A 98 -1.45 11.46 6.53
N PRO A 99 -0.85 11.84 5.40
CA PRO A 99 -0.68 10.92 4.28
C PRO A 99 0.38 9.86 4.60
N VAL A 100 0.15 8.65 4.12
CA VAL A 100 1.14 7.57 4.16
C VAL A 100 1.92 7.63 2.84
N ILE A 101 3.18 8.01 2.94
CA ILE A 101 4.05 8.13 1.77
C ILE A 101 5.29 7.27 2.03
N PRO A 102 5.36 6.06 1.45
CA PRO A 102 6.53 5.22 1.63
C PRO A 102 7.79 5.85 1.06
N GLY A 103 8.87 5.82 1.83
CA GLY A 103 10.19 6.24 1.34
C GLY A 103 10.89 5.17 0.52
N GLY A 104 10.47 3.91 0.67
CA GLY A 104 11.00 2.79 -0.10
C GLY A 104 9.88 1.86 -0.54
N THR A 105 10.05 1.28 -1.73
CA THR A 105 9.08 0.36 -2.31
C THR A 105 9.80 -0.88 -2.82
N GLU A 106 9.32 -2.04 -2.43
CA GLU A 106 9.81 -3.32 -2.91
C GLU A 106 8.70 -4.04 -3.66
N VAL A 107 8.93 -4.29 -4.95
CA VAL A 107 8.02 -5.06 -5.79
C VAL A 107 8.70 -6.38 -6.11
N THR A 108 8.11 -7.47 -5.64
CA THR A 108 8.58 -8.83 -5.91
C THR A 108 7.64 -9.49 -6.89
N VAL A 109 8.17 -9.93 -8.04
CA VAL A 109 7.39 -10.63 -9.05
C VAL A 109 7.86 -12.08 -9.11
N THR A 110 6.93 -12.98 -8.84
CA THR A 110 7.19 -14.42 -8.92
C THR A 110 6.77 -14.91 -10.30
N VAL A 111 7.73 -15.51 -11.01
CA VAL A 111 7.51 -16.11 -12.32
C VAL A 111 7.54 -17.62 -12.15
N PRO A 112 6.47 -18.34 -12.53
CA PRO A 112 6.52 -19.79 -12.44
C PRO A 112 7.58 -20.34 -13.39
N VAL A 113 8.46 -21.15 -12.86
CA VAL A 113 9.44 -21.88 -13.66
C VAL A 113 8.71 -23.09 -14.22
N SER A 114 8.51 -23.11 -15.56
CA SER A 114 8.03 -24.32 -16.18
C SER A 114 9.13 -25.38 -16.01
N ARG A 115 8.89 -26.33 -15.12
CA ARG A 115 9.68 -27.56 -15.16
C ARG A 115 9.32 -28.26 -16.45
N GLU A 116 10.11 -28.05 -17.47
CA GLU A 116 10.18 -29.05 -18.50
C GLU A 116 10.66 -30.31 -17.81
N SER A 117 9.76 -31.25 -17.66
CA SER A 117 10.21 -32.58 -17.32
C SER A 117 11.04 -33.07 -18.51
N THR A 118 12.31 -32.91 -18.36
CA THR A 118 13.27 -33.52 -19.24
C THR A 118 13.32 -35.00 -18.94
N ILE A 119 12.46 -35.69 -19.50
CA ILE A 119 12.64 -37.14 -19.49
C ILE A 119 12.47 -37.65 -20.84
#